data_1b0e340f608b0957567f316658a230fd
#
_entry.id   1b0e340f608b0957567f316658a230fd
#
_cell.length_a   1.000
_cell.length_b   1.000
_cell.length_c   1.000
_cell.angle_alpha   90.00
_cell.angle_beta   90.00
_cell.angle_gamma   90.00
#
_symmetry.space_group_name_H-M   'P 1'
#
loop_
_entity.id
_entity.type
_entity.pdbx_description
1 polymer ?
#
loop_
_entity_poly.entity_id
_entity_poly.type
_entity_poly.pdbx_seq_one_letter_code
_entity_poly.pdbx_strand_id
1 'polypeptide(L)'
;RIFQPNGDDGKNKNAKGTWGMFYLNGNYFDGTCPQLNPAYQSLLEEVNNDNWVGLQPNETSGVLLPSGGKSAIQANSEFTITDDAALFTQSASEAYKAVLLYAGASLKSDAVDRRIVDNVRNGDYTASGSNGSVLGLIDKATDVGGWPVYVKENAPVDTDGDGMPDAWEAANGLNPKSSADGVKYNLSKEYTNLEVYINSLVEKLYPAK
;
A
#
# COMPACT_ATOMS: atom_id res chain seq x y z
N ARG A 1 -14.01 9.01 9.23
CA ARG A 1 -13.50 9.89 8.15
C ARG A 1 -12.72 9.05 7.15
N ILE A 2 -13.07 9.12 5.87
CA ILE A 2 -12.27 8.55 4.76
C ILE A 2 -11.21 9.57 4.34
N PHE A 3 -11.64 10.82 4.08
CA PHE A 3 -10.80 11.85 3.53
C PHE A 3 -11.14 13.25 4.08
N GLN A 4 -10.11 14.08 4.31
CA GLN A 4 -10.27 15.45 4.77
C GLN A 4 -9.55 16.40 3.82
N PRO A 5 -10.23 16.92 2.78
CA PRO A 5 -9.65 17.90 1.87
C PRO A 5 -9.58 19.29 2.50
N ASN A 6 -8.62 20.06 2.01
CA ASN A 6 -8.50 21.51 2.29
C ASN A 6 -8.75 22.27 1.00
N GLY A 7 -9.39 23.42 1.10
CA GLY A 7 -9.34 24.41 0.06
C GLY A 7 -7.98 25.11 0.03
N ASP A 8 -7.62 25.64 -1.14
CA ASP A 8 -6.36 26.34 -1.34
C ASP A 8 -6.31 27.64 -0.57
N ASP A 9 -5.27 27.88 0.20
CA ASP A 9 -5.07 29.10 0.99
C ASP A 9 -4.44 30.27 0.19
N GLY A 10 -4.15 30.05 -1.09
CA GLY A 10 -3.57 31.04 -2.01
C GLY A 10 -2.06 31.23 -1.87
N LYS A 11 -1.36 30.35 -1.13
CA LYS A 11 0.10 30.42 -0.97
C LYS A 11 0.87 29.64 -2.03
N ASN A 12 0.17 28.96 -2.91
CA ASN A 12 0.74 28.22 -4.02
C ASN A 12 0.24 28.77 -5.37
N LYS A 13 0.24 27.97 -6.43
CA LYS A 13 -0.13 28.44 -7.78
C LYS A 13 -1.63 28.64 -7.99
N ASN A 14 -2.47 28.11 -7.10
CA ASN A 14 -3.92 28.21 -7.26
C ASN A 14 -4.45 29.46 -6.55
N ALA A 15 -5.61 29.94 -6.97
CA ALA A 15 -6.30 31.02 -6.28
C ALA A 15 -6.82 30.55 -4.92
N LYS A 16 -6.78 31.45 -3.92
CA LYS A 16 -7.40 31.17 -2.62
C LYS A 16 -8.88 30.80 -2.79
N GLY A 17 -9.30 29.73 -2.14
CA GLY A 17 -10.67 29.23 -2.23
C GLY A 17 -10.89 28.20 -3.32
N THR A 18 -9.84 27.81 -4.07
CA THR A 18 -9.93 26.69 -5.02
C THR A 18 -10.05 25.37 -4.25
N TRP A 19 -11.04 24.57 -4.61
CA TRP A 19 -11.25 23.21 -4.11
C TRP A 19 -11.12 22.20 -5.24
N GLY A 20 -10.57 21.03 -4.94
CA GLY A 20 -10.61 19.89 -5.85
C GLY A 20 -12.02 19.29 -5.96
N MET A 21 -12.24 18.52 -7.01
CA MET A 21 -13.41 17.63 -7.12
C MET A 21 -13.03 16.22 -6.65
N PHE A 22 -13.92 15.56 -5.90
CA PHE A 22 -13.65 14.28 -5.28
C PHE A 22 -14.73 13.27 -5.65
N TYR A 23 -14.29 12.08 -6.02
CA TYR A 23 -15.13 10.89 -6.18
C TYR A 23 -14.72 9.88 -5.12
N LEU A 24 -15.69 9.41 -4.32
CA LEU A 24 -15.47 8.43 -3.27
C LEU A 24 -16.44 7.27 -3.45
N ASN A 25 -15.90 6.08 -3.66
CA ASN A 25 -16.68 4.86 -3.81
C ASN A 25 -15.85 3.63 -3.42
N GLY A 26 -16.51 2.57 -2.97
CA GLY A 26 -15.89 1.27 -2.71
C GLY A 26 -14.99 1.21 -1.48
N ASN A 27 -14.92 2.24 -0.65
CA ASN A 27 -14.19 2.19 0.63
C ASN A 27 -15.05 1.44 1.65
N TYR A 28 -14.41 0.60 2.47
CA TYR A 28 -15.09 -0.21 3.47
C TYR A 28 -14.33 -0.13 4.81
N PHE A 29 -15.07 0.14 5.88
CA PHE A 29 -14.59 0.06 7.26
C PHE A 29 -15.08 -1.24 7.88
N ASP A 30 -14.14 -2.07 8.32
CA ASP A 30 -14.47 -3.28 9.04
C ASP A 30 -14.88 -2.94 10.47
N GLY A 31 -16.18 -3.15 10.77
CA GLY A 31 -16.76 -2.93 12.09
C GLY A 31 -16.60 -4.11 13.04
N THR A 32 -15.89 -5.16 12.64
CA THR A 32 -15.72 -6.38 13.46
C THR A 32 -14.51 -6.33 14.40
N CYS A 33 -13.68 -5.27 14.31
CA CYS A 33 -12.53 -5.09 15.19
C CYS A 33 -12.93 -5.13 16.67
N PRO A 34 -12.35 -6.03 17.49
CA PRO A 34 -12.71 -6.16 18.91
C PRO A 34 -12.49 -4.90 19.76
N GLN A 35 -11.59 -4.01 19.31
CA GLN A 35 -11.29 -2.75 20.01
C GLN A 35 -12.15 -1.58 19.51
N LEU A 36 -13.03 -1.81 18.55
CA LEU A 36 -13.94 -0.77 18.09
C LEU A 36 -14.88 -0.35 19.21
N ASN A 37 -14.93 0.96 19.47
CA ASN A 37 -15.94 1.50 20.37
C ASN A 37 -17.34 1.29 19.75
N PRO A 38 -18.27 0.57 20.44
CA PRO A 38 -19.60 0.29 19.92
C PRO A 38 -20.40 1.54 19.52
N ALA A 39 -20.09 2.70 20.12
CA ALA A 39 -20.72 3.97 19.77
C ALA A 39 -20.46 4.42 18.31
N TYR A 40 -19.45 3.87 17.66
CA TYR A 40 -19.14 4.18 16.26
C TYR A 40 -19.73 3.21 15.24
N GLN A 41 -20.39 2.14 15.67
CA GLN A 41 -20.91 1.10 14.78
C GLN A 41 -21.87 1.65 13.74
N SER A 42 -22.86 2.43 14.15
CA SER A 42 -23.82 3.04 13.23
C SER A 42 -23.18 4.03 12.25
N LEU A 43 -22.15 4.76 12.69
CA LEU A 43 -21.41 5.67 11.81
C LEU A 43 -20.60 4.90 10.74
N LEU A 44 -20.01 3.75 11.09
CA LEU A 44 -19.30 2.91 10.14
C LEU A 44 -20.25 2.32 9.11
N GLU A 45 -21.42 1.88 9.52
CA GLU A 45 -22.47 1.38 8.62
C GLU A 45 -22.94 2.48 7.64
N GLU A 46 -23.17 3.69 8.16
CA GLU A 46 -23.54 4.85 7.33
C GLU A 46 -22.46 5.15 6.28
N VAL A 47 -21.18 5.22 6.68
CA VAL A 47 -20.06 5.48 5.76
C VAL A 47 -19.85 4.33 4.76
N ASN A 48 -20.09 3.09 5.15
CA ASN A 48 -20.00 1.94 4.24
C ASN A 48 -21.11 1.95 3.19
N ASN A 49 -22.30 2.43 3.57
CA ASN A 49 -23.44 2.55 2.64
C ASN A 49 -23.31 3.77 1.72
N ASP A 50 -22.75 4.85 2.21
CA ASP A 50 -22.46 6.08 1.46
C ASP A 50 -21.09 6.63 1.84
N ASN A 51 -20.09 6.33 1.03
CA ASN A 51 -18.72 6.79 1.29
C ASN A 51 -18.60 8.33 1.34
N TRP A 52 -19.53 9.06 0.72
CA TRP A 52 -19.53 10.51 0.74
C TRP A 52 -19.73 11.09 2.15
N VAL A 53 -20.41 10.38 3.04
CA VAL A 53 -20.51 10.73 4.48
C VAL A 53 -19.13 10.82 5.12
N GLY A 54 -18.21 9.97 4.71
CA GLY A 54 -16.82 9.93 5.20
C GLY A 54 -15.93 11.07 4.71
N LEU A 55 -16.37 11.90 3.77
CA LEU A 55 -15.67 13.12 3.37
C LEU A 55 -15.96 14.23 4.37
N GLN A 56 -14.94 14.79 4.99
CA GLN A 56 -15.04 15.87 5.98
C GLN A 56 -14.11 17.03 5.60
N PRO A 57 -14.59 18.00 4.81
CA PRO A 57 -13.79 19.15 4.40
C PRO A 57 -13.27 19.93 5.62
N ASN A 58 -12.04 20.39 5.55
CA ASN A 58 -11.42 21.17 6.59
C ASN A 58 -11.58 22.68 6.30
N GLU A 59 -12.51 23.32 6.98
CA GLU A 59 -12.74 24.78 6.86
C GLU A 59 -11.98 25.59 7.93
N THR A 60 -11.24 24.94 8.82
CA THR A 60 -10.49 25.60 9.91
C THR A 60 -9.30 26.40 9.40
N SER A 61 -8.86 26.18 8.17
CA SER A 61 -7.83 26.99 7.49
C SER A 61 -8.30 28.37 7.08
N GLY A 62 -9.58 28.71 7.31
CA GLY A 62 -10.19 29.95 6.86
C GLY A 62 -10.55 30.00 5.37
N VAL A 63 -10.58 28.83 4.74
CA VAL A 63 -11.05 28.63 3.37
C VAL A 63 -12.38 27.88 3.42
N LEU A 64 -13.47 28.60 3.22
CA LEU A 64 -14.82 28.02 3.25
C LEU A 64 -15.10 27.22 1.97
N LEU A 65 -16.02 26.27 2.09
CA LEU A 65 -16.55 25.55 0.92
C LEU A 65 -17.21 26.51 -0.08
N PRO A 66 -17.26 26.15 -1.37
CA PRO A 66 -17.97 26.89 -2.39
C PRO A 66 -19.47 27.01 -2.05
N SER A 67 -20.17 27.93 -2.72
CA SER A 67 -21.63 27.96 -2.69
C SER A 67 -22.19 26.61 -3.14
N GLY A 68 -23.08 26.02 -2.35
CA GLY A 68 -23.53 24.63 -2.51
C GLY A 68 -22.87 23.66 -1.53
N GLY A 69 -21.90 24.12 -0.76
CA GLY A 69 -21.29 23.36 0.34
C GLY A 69 -20.54 22.12 -0.15
N LYS A 70 -20.65 21.03 0.61
CA LYS A 70 -19.96 19.77 0.33
C LYS A 70 -20.32 19.17 -1.05
N SER A 71 -21.55 19.37 -1.52
CA SER A 71 -21.98 18.86 -2.84
C SER A 71 -21.30 19.57 -4.00
N ALA A 72 -20.82 20.80 -3.82
CA ALA A 72 -20.13 21.55 -4.87
C ALA A 72 -18.73 21.02 -5.20
N ILE A 73 -18.18 20.13 -4.36
CA ILE A 73 -16.88 19.48 -4.55
C ILE A 73 -17.03 17.98 -4.85
N GLN A 74 -18.24 17.49 -5.07
CA GLN A 74 -18.53 16.10 -5.38
C GLN A 74 -18.53 15.86 -6.90
N ALA A 75 -17.70 14.91 -7.35
CA ALA A 75 -17.79 14.36 -8.69
C ALA A 75 -18.88 13.27 -8.70
N ASN A 76 -19.77 13.32 -9.67
CA ASN A 76 -20.90 12.35 -9.82
C ASN A 76 -20.47 11.02 -10.45
N SER A 77 -19.27 10.96 -11.01
CA SER A 77 -18.72 9.77 -11.65
C SER A 77 -17.21 9.71 -11.45
N GLU A 78 -16.67 8.51 -11.58
CA GLU A 78 -15.24 8.28 -11.58
C GLU A 78 -14.54 9.06 -12.68
N PHE A 79 -13.35 9.58 -12.38
CA PHE A 79 -12.53 10.28 -13.36
C PHE A 79 -11.95 9.27 -14.36
N THR A 80 -12.07 9.56 -15.64
CA THR A 80 -11.43 8.77 -16.69
C THR A 80 -9.94 9.06 -16.69
N ILE A 81 -9.13 8.02 -16.50
CA ILE A 81 -7.68 8.07 -16.65
C ILE A 81 -7.38 7.66 -18.09
N THR A 82 -6.81 8.59 -18.87
CA THR A 82 -6.58 8.43 -20.31
C THR A 82 -5.22 7.86 -20.67
N ASP A 83 -4.35 7.64 -19.70
CA ASP A 83 -3.05 7.03 -19.91
C ASP A 83 -3.14 5.52 -20.08
N ASP A 84 -2.21 4.93 -20.83
CA ASP A 84 -2.16 3.49 -21.20
C ASP A 84 -2.07 2.52 -20.00
N ALA A 85 -1.89 3.02 -18.79
CA ALA A 85 -1.97 2.25 -17.57
C ALA A 85 -3.44 2.00 -17.23
N ALA A 86 -4.00 0.91 -17.74
CA ALA A 86 -5.28 0.40 -17.23
C ALA A 86 -5.16 0.17 -15.71
N LEU A 87 -5.75 1.04 -14.92
CA LEU A 87 -5.81 0.86 -13.48
C LEU A 87 -6.69 -0.35 -13.18
N PHE A 88 -6.07 -1.37 -12.64
CA PHE A 88 -6.79 -2.51 -12.10
C PHE A 88 -7.33 -2.14 -10.71
N THR A 89 -8.63 -1.96 -10.60
CA THR A 89 -9.29 -1.67 -9.33
C THR A 89 -9.89 -2.94 -8.75
N GLN A 90 -9.52 -3.27 -7.53
CA GLN A 90 -10.11 -4.37 -6.75
C GLN A 90 -11.20 -3.83 -5.81
N SER A 91 -12.14 -4.70 -5.41
CA SER A 91 -13.01 -4.37 -4.29
C SER A 91 -12.18 -4.24 -2.99
N ALA A 92 -12.66 -3.48 -2.00
CA ALA A 92 -11.98 -3.32 -0.72
C ALA A 92 -11.69 -4.68 -0.05
N SER A 93 -12.62 -5.64 -0.15
CA SER A 93 -12.43 -6.99 0.42
C SER A 93 -11.35 -7.79 -0.30
N GLU A 94 -11.26 -7.69 -1.63
CA GLU A 94 -10.21 -8.37 -2.40
C GLU A 94 -8.85 -7.71 -2.15
N ALA A 95 -8.79 -6.38 -2.14
CA ALA A 95 -7.59 -5.64 -1.81
C ALA A 95 -7.07 -5.98 -0.41
N TYR A 96 -7.94 -6.05 0.60
CA TYR A 96 -7.58 -6.46 1.95
C TYR A 96 -6.92 -7.85 1.98
N LYS A 97 -7.53 -8.84 1.31
CA LYS A 97 -6.97 -10.20 1.21
C LYS A 97 -5.63 -10.22 0.50
N ALA A 98 -5.51 -9.48 -0.60
CA ALA A 98 -4.27 -9.38 -1.37
C ALA A 98 -3.16 -8.72 -0.55
N VAL A 99 -3.45 -7.64 0.18
CA VAL A 99 -2.48 -6.97 1.05
C VAL A 99 -1.99 -7.90 2.15
N LEU A 100 -2.87 -8.66 2.82
CA LEU A 100 -2.47 -9.63 3.85
C LEU A 100 -1.59 -10.77 3.32
N LEU A 101 -1.75 -11.13 2.04
CA LEU A 101 -0.96 -12.20 1.40
C LEU A 101 0.37 -11.71 0.85
N TYR A 102 0.41 -10.51 0.30
CA TYR A 102 1.50 -10.06 -0.58
C TYR A 102 2.24 -8.82 -0.10
N ALA A 103 1.78 -8.12 0.94
CA ALA A 103 2.49 -6.96 1.46
C ALA A 103 3.78 -7.35 2.19
N GLY A 104 4.78 -6.45 2.14
CA GLY A 104 6.07 -6.67 2.77
C GLY A 104 6.95 -7.66 2.02
N ALA A 105 7.83 -8.37 2.75
CA ALA A 105 8.73 -9.38 2.20
C ALA A 105 7.98 -10.68 1.89
N SER A 106 7.07 -10.64 0.92
CA SER A 106 6.10 -11.70 0.63
C SER A 106 6.73 -13.05 0.27
N LEU A 107 7.91 -13.07 -0.36
CA LEU A 107 8.64 -14.30 -0.66
C LEU A 107 9.09 -15.03 0.62
N LYS A 108 9.53 -14.28 1.63
CA LYS A 108 10.01 -14.82 2.90
C LYS A 108 9.79 -13.85 4.05
N SER A 109 8.57 -13.81 4.56
CA SER A 109 8.19 -12.96 5.68
C SER A 109 8.94 -13.33 6.95
N ASP A 110 9.41 -12.34 7.67
CA ASP A 110 10.06 -12.51 8.97
C ASP A 110 9.05 -12.46 10.15
N ALA A 111 9.57 -12.43 11.38
CA ALA A 111 8.72 -12.39 12.57
C ALA A 111 7.98 -11.05 12.74
N VAL A 112 8.54 -9.95 12.22
CA VAL A 112 7.92 -8.62 12.28
C VAL A 112 6.75 -8.57 11.30
N ASP A 113 6.97 -8.99 10.04
CA ASP A 113 5.93 -9.05 9.01
C ASP A 113 4.76 -9.91 9.49
N ARG A 114 5.05 -11.12 9.95
CA ARG A 114 4.00 -12.05 10.44
C ARG A 114 3.19 -11.45 11.57
N ARG A 115 3.84 -10.84 12.57
CA ARG A 115 3.14 -10.20 13.68
C ARG A 115 2.20 -9.10 13.22
N ILE A 116 2.66 -8.23 12.30
CA ILE A 116 1.86 -7.12 11.77
C ILE A 116 0.68 -7.65 10.97
N VAL A 117 0.91 -8.61 10.07
CA VAL A 117 -0.15 -9.24 9.26
C VAL A 117 -1.19 -9.93 10.15
N ASP A 118 -0.75 -10.63 11.20
CA ASP A 118 -1.67 -11.31 12.13
C ASP A 118 -2.48 -10.31 12.95
N ASN A 119 -1.87 -9.22 13.44
CA ASN A 119 -2.59 -8.16 14.14
C ASN A 119 -3.67 -7.53 13.24
N VAL A 120 -3.34 -7.25 11.98
CA VAL A 120 -4.32 -6.70 11.02
C VAL A 120 -5.43 -7.72 10.74
N ARG A 121 -5.09 -8.99 10.53
CA ARG A 121 -6.05 -10.07 10.26
C ARG A 121 -7.04 -10.27 11.40
N ASN A 122 -6.55 -10.20 12.63
CA ASN A 122 -7.34 -10.44 13.83
C ASN A 122 -8.04 -9.17 14.34
N GLY A 123 -7.71 -8.01 13.80
CA GLY A 123 -8.21 -6.72 14.30
C GLY A 123 -7.77 -6.43 15.74
N ASP A 124 -6.57 -6.89 16.13
CA ASP A 124 -6.04 -6.75 17.47
C ASP A 124 -4.63 -6.13 17.48
N TYR A 125 -4.04 -6.09 18.66
CA TYR A 125 -2.65 -5.72 18.86
C TYR A 125 -2.03 -6.56 19.98
N THR A 126 -0.79 -6.95 19.80
CA THR A 126 -0.08 -7.86 20.73
C THR A 126 1.08 -7.19 21.45
N ALA A 127 1.30 -5.89 21.25
CA ALA A 127 2.41 -5.17 21.84
C ALA A 127 2.01 -3.81 22.41
N SER A 128 2.85 -3.31 23.32
CA SER A 128 2.83 -1.95 23.82
C SER A 128 4.28 -1.46 23.99
N GLY A 129 4.48 -0.16 23.94
CA GLY A 129 5.80 0.44 24.09
C GLY A 129 6.26 0.48 25.53
N SER A 130 7.57 0.32 25.75
CA SER A 130 8.19 0.35 27.07
C SER A 130 8.30 1.77 27.68
N ASN A 131 7.99 2.79 26.90
CA ASN A 131 7.99 4.20 27.33
C ASN A 131 6.58 4.84 27.31
N GLY A 132 5.55 4.00 27.46
CA GLY A 132 4.17 4.44 27.61
C GLY A 132 3.29 4.40 26.36
N SER A 133 3.80 4.02 25.21
CA SER A 133 2.99 3.78 24.02
C SER A 133 2.10 2.55 24.20
N VAL A 134 0.89 2.61 23.70
CA VAL A 134 -0.17 1.59 23.87
C VAL A 134 -0.82 1.25 22.52
N LEU A 135 -1.75 0.29 22.52
CA LEU A 135 -2.56 -0.05 21.34
C LEU A 135 -1.74 -0.48 20.11
N GLY A 136 -0.74 -1.32 20.32
CA GLY A 136 0.13 -1.83 19.25
C GLY A 136 1.30 -0.94 18.87
N LEU A 137 1.35 0.29 19.38
CA LEU A 137 2.49 1.17 19.18
C LEU A 137 3.66 0.73 20.06
N ILE A 138 4.84 0.64 19.49
CA ILE A 138 6.09 0.32 20.17
C ILE A 138 7.01 1.55 20.22
N ASP A 139 7.79 1.69 21.28
CA ASP A 139 8.76 2.79 21.42
C ASP A 139 10.15 2.41 20.89
N LYS A 140 10.45 1.12 20.85
CA LYS A 140 11.71 0.57 20.36
C LYS A 140 11.57 -0.88 19.90
N ALA A 141 12.46 -1.35 19.06
CA ALA A 141 12.42 -2.71 18.50
C ALA A 141 12.42 -3.80 19.59
N THR A 142 13.06 -3.57 20.74
CA THR A 142 13.10 -4.54 21.83
C THR A 142 11.75 -4.78 22.52
N ASP A 143 10.76 -3.91 22.33
CA ASP A 143 9.42 -4.11 22.88
C ASP A 143 8.68 -5.29 22.23
N VAL A 144 9.19 -5.72 21.05
CA VAL A 144 8.67 -6.87 20.29
C VAL A 144 9.74 -7.92 20.01
N GLY A 145 10.74 -8.04 20.87
CA GLY A 145 11.79 -9.05 20.75
C GLY A 145 13.04 -8.61 20.00
N GLY A 146 13.14 -7.35 19.59
CA GLY A 146 14.28 -6.79 18.87
C GLY A 146 14.24 -7.08 17.37
N TRP A 147 15.38 -6.90 16.72
CA TRP A 147 15.55 -7.19 15.31
C TRP A 147 15.57 -8.70 15.05
N PRO A 148 14.92 -9.19 13.99
CA PRO A 148 15.01 -10.60 13.61
C PRO A 148 16.44 -11.04 13.35
N VAL A 149 16.77 -12.25 13.77
CA VAL A 149 18.07 -12.87 13.44
C VAL A 149 17.91 -13.62 12.12
N TYR A 150 18.57 -13.15 11.08
CA TYR A 150 18.54 -13.79 9.77
C TYR A 150 19.62 -14.86 9.69
N VAL A 151 19.20 -16.07 9.36
CA VAL A 151 20.16 -17.16 9.06
C VAL A 151 20.65 -16.96 7.63
N LYS A 152 21.97 -16.90 7.46
CA LYS A 152 22.59 -16.84 6.13
C LYS A 152 22.33 -18.16 5.39
N GLU A 153 21.63 -18.06 4.28
CA GLU A 153 21.46 -19.18 3.34
C GLU A 153 22.57 -19.14 2.28
N ASN A 154 22.82 -20.29 1.63
CA ASN A 154 23.73 -20.32 0.50
C ASN A 154 23.07 -19.60 -0.70
N ALA A 155 23.71 -18.54 -1.14
CA ALA A 155 23.29 -17.88 -2.38
C ALA A 155 23.52 -18.83 -3.58
N PRO A 156 22.66 -18.80 -4.61
CA PRO A 156 22.98 -19.42 -5.89
C PRO A 156 24.33 -18.92 -6.44
N VAL A 157 24.97 -19.71 -7.31
CA VAL A 157 26.20 -19.28 -7.98
C VAL A 157 25.87 -18.12 -8.91
N ASP A 158 26.62 -17.03 -8.78
CA ASP A 158 26.59 -15.83 -9.58
C ASP A 158 28.07 -15.49 -9.87
N THR A 159 28.55 -15.86 -11.07
CA THR A 159 29.98 -15.85 -11.40
C THR A 159 30.50 -14.45 -11.66
N ASP A 160 29.70 -13.57 -12.23
CA ASP A 160 30.11 -12.21 -12.60
C ASP A 160 29.64 -11.14 -11.59
N GLY A 161 28.79 -11.51 -10.62
CA GLY A 161 28.39 -10.68 -9.51
C GLY A 161 27.37 -9.59 -9.87
N ASP A 162 26.53 -9.83 -10.87
CA ASP A 162 25.53 -8.85 -11.30
C ASP A 162 24.17 -8.97 -10.60
N GLY A 163 24.01 -10.00 -9.75
CA GLY A 163 22.81 -10.27 -8.97
C GLY A 163 21.86 -11.29 -9.60
N MET A 164 22.20 -11.84 -10.77
CA MET A 164 21.46 -12.91 -11.41
C MET A 164 22.22 -14.24 -11.28
N PRO A 165 21.59 -15.35 -10.90
CA PRO A 165 22.27 -16.63 -10.84
C PRO A 165 22.64 -17.19 -12.22
N ASP A 166 23.84 -17.78 -12.35
CA ASP A 166 24.34 -18.41 -13.58
C ASP A 166 23.31 -19.31 -14.25
N ALA A 167 22.61 -20.13 -13.44
CA ALA A 167 21.62 -21.08 -13.95
C ALA A 167 20.39 -20.36 -14.53
N TRP A 168 19.98 -19.25 -13.93
CA TRP A 168 18.86 -18.46 -14.44
C TRP A 168 19.24 -17.72 -15.71
N GLU A 169 20.43 -17.13 -15.77
CA GLU A 169 20.94 -16.45 -16.94
C GLU A 169 21.06 -17.41 -18.13
N ALA A 170 21.67 -18.56 -17.92
CA ALA A 170 21.79 -19.59 -18.97
C ALA A 170 20.41 -20.05 -19.49
N ALA A 171 19.42 -20.20 -18.61
CA ALA A 171 18.05 -20.57 -18.98
C ALA A 171 17.34 -19.46 -19.80
N ASN A 172 17.74 -18.21 -19.64
CA ASN A 172 17.15 -17.05 -20.31
C ASN A 172 18.02 -16.50 -21.46
N GLY A 173 19.09 -17.23 -21.84
CA GLY A 173 19.96 -16.85 -22.97
C GLY A 173 20.87 -15.66 -22.70
N LEU A 174 21.15 -15.37 -21.42
CA LEU A 174 22.11 -14.38 -20.97
C LEU A 174 23.50 -15.01 -20.76
N ASN A 175 24.50 -14.21 -20.43
CA ASN A 175 25.88 -14.66 -20.27
C ASN A 175 26.34 -14.61 -18.82
N PRO A 176 26.42 -15.74 -18.09
CA PRO A 176 26.84 -15.82 -16.68
C PRO A 176 28.28 -15.32 -16.36
N LYS A 177 28.96 -14.76 -17.33
CA LYS A 177 30.33 -14.24 -17.20
C LYS A 177 30.43 -12.75 -17.60
N SER A 178 29.33 -12.07 -17.77
CA SER A 178 29.31 -10.69 -18.26
C SER A 178 28.28 -9.83 -17.51
N SER A 179 28.65 -9.28 -16.38
CA SER A 179 27.80 -8.38 -15.58
C SER A 179 27.23 -7.17 -16.36
N ALA A 180 27.66 -6.98 -17.61
CA ALA A 180 27.15 -5.90 -18.44
C ALA A 180 25.76 -6.16 -19.01
N ASP A 181 25.23 -7.38 -18.93
CA ASP A 181 23.88 -7.67 -19.44
C ASP A 181 22.78 -7.50 -18.40
N GLY A 182 23.10 -7.49 -17.11
CA GLY A 182 22.14 -7.21 -16.04
C GLY A 182 21.36 -5.91 -16.21
N VAL A 183 22.01 -4.88 -16.76
CA VAL A 183 21.39 -3.56 -17.02
C VAL A 183 20.78 -3.42 -18.42
N LYS A 184 20.81 -4.48 -19.24
CA LYS A 184 20.22 -4.47 -20.59
C LYS A 184 18.74 -4.88 -20.55
N TYR A 185 18.05 -4.61 -21.65
CA TYR A 185 16.61 -4.84 -21.85
C TYR A 185 16.40 -5.97 -22.88
N ASN A 186 17.12 -7.12 -22.70
CA ASN A 186 17.01 -8.23 -23.64
C ASN A 186 15.73 -9.04 -23.48
N LEU A 187 15.26 -9.17 -22.24
CA LEU A 187 14.10 -9.99 -21.85
C LEU A 187 12.80 -9.18 -21.80
N SER A 188 12.89 -7.88 -21.58
CA SER A 188 11.75 -6.97 -21.54
C SER A 188 12.11 -5.65 -22.22
N LYS A 189 11.10 -4.92 -22.70
CA LYS A 189 11.28 -3.53 -23.19
C LYS A 189 11.18 -2.49 -22.08
N GLU A 190 10.61 -2.86 -20.94
CA GLU A 190 10.28 -1.98 -19.82
C GLU A 190 11.19 -2.18 -18.62
N TYR A 191 11.73 -3.40 -18.45
CA TYR A 191 12.54 -3.81 -17.31
C TYR A 191 13.91 -4.29 -17.76
N THR A 192 14.94 -3.96 -16.99
CA THR A 192 16.27 -4.56 -17.17
C THR A 192 16.26 -6.06 -16.91
N ASN A 193 17.25 -6.80 -17.39
CA ASN A 193 17.32 -8.25 -17.16
C ASN A 193 17.34 -8.58 -15.67
N LEU A 194 18.06 -7.81 -14.84
CA LEU A 194 18.06 -7.96 -13.38
C LEU A 194 16.68 -7.74 -12.77
N GLU A 195 15.94 -6.72 -13.21
CA GLU A 195 14.56 -6.49 -12.74
C GLU A 195 13.62 -7.62 -13.16
N VAL A 196 13.77 -8.17 -14.37
CA VAL A 196 13.01 -9.35 -14.81
C VAL A 196 13.32 -10.55 -13.91
N TYR A 197 14.60 -10.77 -13.55
CA TYR A 197 14.97 -11.82 -12.60
C TYR A 197 14.30 -11.62 -11.24
N ILE A 198 14.43 -10.43 -10.65
CA ILE A 198 13.85 -10.11 -9.34
C ILE A 198 12.32 -10.30 -9.35
N ASN A 199 11.64 -9.84 -10.39
CA ASN A 199 10.20 -10.04 -10.56
C ASN A 199 9.82 -11.51 -10.67
N SER A 200 10.63 -12.33 -11.35
CA SER A 200 10.39 -13.77 -11.49
C SER A 200 10.40 -14.53 -10.16
N LEU A 201 11.11 -14.03 -9.16
CA LEU A 201 11.16 -14.65 -7.82
C LEU A 201 9.80 -14.65 -7.10
N VAL A 202 8.97 -13.66 -7.39
CA VAL A 202 7.66 -13.47 -6.74
C VAL A 202 6.48 -13.72 -7.69
N GLU A 203 6.71 -13.92 -8.97
CA GLU A 203 5.66 -14.08 -9.99
C GLU A 203 4.62 -15.15 -9.62
N LYS A 204 5.06 -16.27 -9.05
CA LYS A 204 4.18 -17.36 -8.64
C LYS A 204 3.35 -17.08 -7.39
N LEU A 205 3.71 -16.03 -6.63
CA LEU A 205 2.99 -15.62 -5.43
C LEU A 205 1.77 -14.77 -5.77
N TYR A 206 1.81 -14.06 -6.89
CA TYR A 206 0.74 -13.17 -7.31
C TYR A 206 -0.21 -13.87 -8.27
N PRO A 207 -1.54 -13.69 -8.12
CA PRO A 207 -2.49 -14.20 -9.10
C PRO A 207 -2.18 -13.59 -10.46
N ALA A 208 -2.26 -14.41 -11.50
CA ALA A 208 -2.17 -13.92 -12.88
C ALA A 208 -3.26 -12.84 -13.10
N LYS A 209 -2.84 -11.74 -13.71
CA LYS A 209 -3.75 -10.64 -14.07
C LYS A 209 -4.65 -11.05 -15.23
#